data_20c2935f560b78a1edeef3a3836aa5b3
#
_entry.id   20c2935f560b78a1edeef3a3836aa5b3
#
_cell.length_a   1.000
_cell.length_b   1.000
_cell.length_c   1.000
_cell.angle_alpha   90.00
_cell.angle_beta   90.00
_cell.angle_gamma   90.00
#
_symmetry.space_group_name_H-M   'P 1'
#
loop_
_entity.id
_entity.type
_entity.pdbx_description
1 polymer ?
#
loop_
_entity_poly.entity_id
_entity_poly.type
_entity_poly.pdbx_seq_one_letter_code
_entity_poly.pdbx_strand_id
1 'polypeptide(L)'
;MAKTSIGYNLNKHSIAQSFFIDETNGVYVTKIQLFFSAKDSILPVHLELRPMVNGAPSAFEIIPGSQVTVNSSDVATSADASSATTFQFVEPIFLNGQTDYAITVNSPVSTYKAWVAEIDEFVVGGTEKKINRQPVSGSLFLSSNNVNFTSSQNLDLCFKLFTASFTKSPGVVKLTNPDLGRRKLIIDPLTCTNGSTTIRVSHPNSGLQVGQTILIQGATTMGGISTANLNGARNIVKVDWTGFTYVAGGAASSDAIGGGSDVTVSRNIPYSVMFPNLA
;
A
#
# COMPACT_ATOMS: atom_id res chain seq x y z
N MET A 1 -25.14 4.96 21.17
CA MET A 1 -25.41 3.82 20.29
C MET A 1 -26.08 2.75 21.11
N ALA A 2 -27.19 2.22 20.61
CA ALA A 2 -27.85 1.09 21.22
C ALA A 2 -27.09 -0.19 20.85
N LYS A 3 -26.91 -1.11 21.76
CA LYS A 3 -26.03 -2.27 21.59
C LYS A 3 -26.66 -3.50 22.21
N THR A 4 -26.70 -4.59 21.43
CA THR A 4 -27.09 -5.92 21.86
C THR A 4 -25.91 -6.86 21.69
N SER A 5 -25.69 -7.81 22.57
CA SER A 5 -24.67 -8.83 22.37
C SER A 5 -25.30 -10.06 21.71
N ILE A 6 -25.24 -10.11 20.39
CA ILE A 6 -25.38 -11.38 19.71
C ILE A 6 -23.97 -11.85 19.35
N GLY A 7 -23.55 -12.95 19.99
CA GLY A 7 -22.25 -13.53 19.72
C GLY A 7 -22.27 -14.26 18.39
N TYR A 8 -21.99 -13.55 17.28
CA TYR A 8 -21.71 -14.21 16.02
C TYR A 8 -20.33 -14.83 16.04
N ASN A 9 -20.32 -16.09 15.72
CA ASN A 9 -19.14 -16.92 15.72
C ASN A 9 -18.36 -16.71 14.41
N LEU A 10 -17.31 -15.88 14.46
CA LEU A 10 -16.53 -15.46 13.28
C LEU A 10 -15.79 -16.61 12.55
N ASN A 11 -15.67 -17.80 13.14
CA ASN A 11 -15.04 -18.96 12.51
C ASN A 11 -15.97 -19.70 11.54
N LYS A 12 -17.27 -19.70 11.83
CA LYS A 12 -18.27 -20.28 10.94
C LYS A 12 -18.89 -19.24 10.03
N HIS A 13 -18.67 -17.96 10.32
CA HIS A 13 -19.35 -16.85 9.68
C HIS A 13 -18.43 -15.64 9.66
N SER A 14 -17.84 -15.36 8.50
CA SER A 14 -17.35 -14.00 8.26
C SER A 14 -18.54 -13.07 8.31
N ILE A 15 -18.38 -11.95 8.97
CA ILE A 15 -19.40 -10.90 8.98
C ILE A 15 -18.94 -9.73 8.11
N ALA A 16 -19.87 -9.12 7.42
CA ALA A 16 -19.60 -7.88 6.70
C ALA A 16 -20.71 -6.87 6.99
N GLN A 17 -20.34 -5.60 7.06
CA GLN A 17 -21.27 -4.48 7.18
C GLN A 17 -21.12 -3.56 5.99
N SER A 18 -22.18 -3.37 5.22
CA SER A 18 -22.16 -2.35 4.17
C SER A 18 -22.32 -0.96 4.74
N PHE A 19 -21.70 0.01 4.08
CA PHE A 19 -21.80 1.43 4.39
C PHE A 19 -21.64 2.25 3.12
N PHE A 20 -22.25 3.43 3.11
CA PHE A 20 -22.25 4.33 1.97
C PHE A 20 -21.31 5.52 2.23
N ILE A 21 -20.54 5.92 1.22
CA ILE A 21 -19.74 7.15 1.23
C ILE A 21 -20.59 8.28 0.64
N ASP A 22 -21.06 9.18 1.50
CA ASP A 22 -21.94 10.28 1.11
C ASP A 22 -21.17 11.46 0.48
N GLU A 23 -19.87 11.61 0.77
CA GLU A 23 -19.02 12.65 0.20
C GLU A 23 -18.83 12.46 -1.31
N THR A 24 -19.19 13.48 -2.11
CA THR A 24 -19.13 13.43 -3.57
C THR A 24 -17.72 13.19 -4.12
N ASN A 25 -16.71 13.73 -3.45
CA ASN A 25 -15.30 13.63 -3.87
C ASN A 25 -14.57 12.39 -3.31
N GLY A 26 -15.29 11.54 -2.57
CA GLY A 26 -14.71 10.42 -1.86
C GLY A 26 -13.97 10.83 -0.59
N VAL A 27 -13.47 9.82 0.12
CA VAL A 27 -12.78 9.99 1.40
C VAL A 27 -11.52 9.14 1.49
N TYR A 28 -10.58 9.55 2.31
CA TYR A 28 -9.42 8.75 2.67
C TYR A 28 -9.63 8.15 4.06
N VAL A 29 -9.92 6.86 4.13
CA VAL A 29 -10.11 6.15 5.40
C VAL A 29 -8.75 5.79 6.00
N THR A 30 -8.53 6.16 7.26
CA THR A 30 -7.26 5.95 7.96
C THR A 30 -7.29 4.73 8.87
N LYS A 31 -8.43 4.50 9.53
CA LYS A 31 -8.64 3.39 10.46
C LYS A 31 -10.11 3.09 10.65
N ILE A 32 -10.38 1.88 11.11
CA ILE A 32 -11.71 1.44 11.53
C ILE A 32 -11.60 0.92 12.96
N GLN A 33 -12.58 1.24 13.78
CA GLN A 33 -12.71 0.70 15.13
C GLN A 33 -13.91 -0.23 15.20
N LEU A 34 -13.68 -1.42 15.73
CA LEU A 34 -14.71 -2.41 16.04
C LEU A 34 -14.75 -2.66 17.54
N PHE A 35 -15.86 -3.23 18.01
CA PHE A 35 -16.10 -3.53 19.40
C PHE A 35 -16.34 -5.02 19.56
N PHE A 36 -15.65 -5.63 20.54
CA PHE A 36 -15.76 -7.06 20.79
C PHE A 36 -16.24 -7.34 22.21
N SER A 37 -17.10 -8.35 22.36
CA SER A 37 -17.52 -8.88 23.67
C SER A 37 -16.66 -10.08 24.11
N ALA A 38 -16.04 -10.79 23.15
CA ALA A 38 -15.11 -11.87 23.42
C ALA A 38 -14.01 -11.93 22.35
N LYS A 39 -12.84 -12.44 22.74
CA LYS A 39 -11.69 -12.66 21.86
C LYS A 39 -11.05 -14.02 22.08
N ASP A 40 -10.25 -14.47 21.13
CA ASP A 40 -9.37 -15.63 21.29
C ASP A 40 -8.17 -15.27 22.19
N SER A 41 -7.50 -16.27 22.73
CA SER A 41 -6.30 -16.07 23.55
C SER A 41 -5.01 -15.98 22.73
N ILE A 42 -4.99 -16.50 21.50
CA ILE A 42 -3.77 -16.65 20.69
C ILE A 42 -3.96 -16.13 19.26
N LEU A 43 -5.06 -16.53 18.59
CA LEU A 43 -5.24 -16.30 17.17
C LEU A 43 -5.79 -14.92 16.84
N PRO A 44 -5.40 -14.32 15.72
CA PRO A 44 -5.74 -12.95 15.36
C PRO A 44 -7.15 -12.81 14.79
N VAL A 45 -7.59 -11.56 14.63
CA VAL A 45 -8.75 -11.15 13.86
C VAL A 45 -8.30 -10.31 12.66
N HIS A 46 -8.98 -10.50 11.52
CA HIS A 46 -8.68 -9.83 10.25
C HIS A 46 -9.83 -8.92 9.85
N LEU A 47 -9.48 -7.77 9.30
CA LEU A 47 -10.42 -6.83 8.69
C LEU A 47 -9.94 -6.50 7.28
N GLU A 48 -10.89 -6.38 6.35
CA GLU A 48 -10.65 -5.93 4.99
C GLU A 48 -11.84 -5.11 4.47
N LEU A 49 -11.59 -4.23 3.50
CA LEU A 49 -12.63 -3.52 2.79
C LEU A 49 -12.89 -4.15 1.43
N ARG A 50 -14.16 -4.29 1.07
CA ARG A 50 -14.60 -4.84 -0.22
C ARG A 50 -15.55 -3.87 -0.90
N PRO A 51 -15.53 -3.77 -2.24
CA PRO A 51 -16.59 -3.10 -2.98
C PRO A 51 -17.88 -3.90 -2.89
N MET A 52 -19.02 -3.22 -3.04
CA MET A 52 -20.31 -3.88 -3.16
C MET A 52 -20.58 -4.21 -4.63
N VAL A 53 -21.00 -5.45 -4.90
CA VAL A 53 -21.35 -5.94 -6.23
C VAL A 53 -22.72 -6.60 -6.17
N ASN A 54 -23.65 -6.11 -6.98
CA ASN A 54 -25.05 -6.62 -7.00
C ASN A 54 -25.72 -6.67 -5.62
N GLY A 55 -25.46 -5.68 -4.78
CA GLY A 55 -26.06 -5.55 -3.44
C GLY A 55 -25.45 -6.44 -2.36
N ALA A 56 -24.30 -7.08 -2.61
CA ALA A 56 -23.56 -7.88 -1.64
C ALA A 56 -22.05 -7.51 -1.66
N PRO A 57 -21.30 -7.78 -0.58
CA PRO A 57 -19.85 -7.66 -0.61
C PRO A 57 -19.24 -8.52 -1.72
N SER A 58 -18.27 -7.98 -2.46
CA SER A 58 -17.60 -8.74 -3.53
C SER A 58 -16.99 -10.04 -3.01
N ALA A 59 -17.18 -11.11 -3.75
CA ALA A 59 -16.66 -12.44 -3.41
C ALA A 59 -15.13 -12.52 -3.52
N PHE A 60 -14.54 -11.75 -4.46
CA PHE A 60 -13.13 -11.92 -4.87
C PHE A 60 -12.32 -10.63 -4.80
N GLU A 61 -12.98 -9.48 -4.84
CA GLU A 61 -12.30 -8.20 -4.88
C GLU A 61 -12.16 -7.61 -3.46
N ILE A 62 -10.92 -7.28 -3.10
CA ILE A 62 -10.55 -6.60 -1.86
C ILE A 62 -9.90 -5.28 -2.28
N ILE A 63 -10.23 -4.20 -1.58
CA ILE A 63 -9.61 -2.91 -1.85
C ILE A 63 -8.13 -2.99 -1.47
N PRO A 64 -7.21 -2.68 -2.41
CA PRO A 64 -5.78 -2.77 -2.16
C PRO A 64 -5.35 -1.98 -0.93
N GLY A 65 -4.51 -2.59 -0.08
CA GLY A 65 -4.00 -1.98 1.15
C GLY A 65 -4.97 -1.96 2.34
N SER A 66 -6.23 -2.44 2.17
CA SER A 66 -7.24 -2.40 3.22
C SER A 66 -7.23 -3.59 4.17
N GLN A 67 -6.36 -4.57 3.96
CA GLN A 67 -6.26 -5.74 4.81
C GLN A 67 -5.43 -5.42 6.08
N VAL A 68 -6.03 -5.61 7.23
CA VAL A 68 -5.39 -5.40 8.53
C VAL A 68 -5.60 -6.61 9.42
N THR A 69 -4.52 -7.06 10.05
CA THR A 69 -4.53 -8.13 11.05
C THR A 69 -4.23 -7.53 12.42
N VAL A 70 -5.08 -7.80 13.40
CA VAL A 70 -4.88 -7.41 14.80
C VAL A 70 -4.68 -8.67 15.63
N ASN A 71 -3.53 -8.76 16.32
CA ASN A 71 -3.24 -9.88 17.21
C ASN A 71 -4.19 -9.90 18.41
N SER A 72 -4.43 -11.08 18.95
CA SER A 72 -5.31 -11.26 20.10
C SER A 72 -4.93 -10.39 21.30
N SER A 73 -3.63 -10.17 21.55
CA SER A 73 -3.14 -9.27 22.61
C SER A 73 -3.68 -7.86 22.50
N ASP A 74 -3.85 -7.37 21.27
CA ASP A 74 -4.19 -5.98 20.95
C ASP A 74 -5.71 -5.77 20.79
N VAL A 75 -6.47 -6.87 20.85
CA VAL A 75 -7.94 -6.80 20.81
C VAL A 75 -8.49 -6.44 22.18
N ALA A 76 -9.18 -5.31 22.26
CA ALA A 76 -9.91 -4.89 23.44
C ALA A 76 -11.31 -5.52 23.47
N THR A 77 -11.76 -5.94 24.66
CA THR A 77 -13.11 -6.46 24.89
C THR A 77 -13.79 -5.70 26.01
N SER A 78 -15.11 -5.59 25.96
CA SER A 78 -15.91 -4.98 27.02
C SER A 78 -17.32 -5.56 27.05
N ALA A 79 -17.94 -5.52 28.21
CA ALA A 79 -19.30 -6.02 28.42
C ALA A 79 -20.39 -5.06 27.90
N ASP A 80 -20.03 -3.87 27.46
CA ASP A 80 -20.95 -2.80 27.04
C ASP A 80 -20.56 -2.11 25.71
N ALA A 81 -19.60 -2.69 24.96
CA ALA A 81 -18.97 -2.11 23.77
C ALA A 81 -18.38 -0.71 24.01
N SER A 82 -17.87 -0.42 25.20
CA SER A 82 -17.14 0.83 25.49
C SER A 82 -15.71 0.82 24.96
N SER A 83 -15.08 -0.36 24.91
CA SER A 83 -13.67 -0.53 24.51
C SER A 83 -13.56 -0.88 23.03
N ALA A 84 -12.90 -0.01 22.27
CA ALA A 84 -12.71 -0.17 20.83
C ALA A 84 -11.39 -0.89 20.50
N THR A 85 -11.42 -1.80 19.54
CA THR A 85 -10.25 -2.35 18.89
C THR A 85 -10.00 -1.58 17.59
N THR A 86 -8.78 -1.08 17.39
CA THR A 86 -8.42 -0.26 16.23
C THR A 86 -7.73 -1.09 15.16
N PHE A 87 -8.27 -1.05 13.96
CA PHE A 87 -7.67 -1.57 12.73
C PHE A 87 -7.11 -0.37 11.95
N GLN A 88 -5.81 -0.14 12.07
CA GLN A 88 -5.10 0.97 11.44
C GLN A 88 -4.55 0.55 10.09
N PHE A 89 -4.89 1.27 9.02
CA PHE A 89 -4.27 1.07 7.71
C PHE A 89 -2.85 1.65 7.70
N VAL A 90 -1.97 1.00 6.95
CA VAL A 90 -0.58 1.47 6.78
C VAL A 90 -0.56 2.82 6.06
N GLU A 91 -1.42 2.96 5.05
CA GLU A 91 -1.65 4.18 4.31
C GLU A 91 -3.16 4.47 4.25
N PRO A 92 -3.58 5.73 4.17
CA PRO A 92 -5.00 6.06 4.00
C PRO A 92 -5.57 5.44 2.73
N ILE A 93 -6.70 4.74 2.86
CA ILE A 93 -7.38 4.06 1.74
C ILE A 93 -8.40 5.01 1.11
N PHE A 94 -8.22 5.32 -0.16
CA PHE A 94 -9.19 6.13 -0.87
C PHE A 94 -10.43 5.31 -1.25
N LEU A 95 -11.61 5.82 -0.88
CA LEU A 95 -12.92 5.30 -1.26
C LEU A 95 -13.65 6.34 -2.10
N ASN A 96 -14.17 5.92 -3.24
CA ASN A 96 -14.93 6.80 -4.12
C ASN A 96 -16.20 7.30 -3.43
N GLY A 97 -16.58 8.52 -3.75
CA GLY A 97 -17.83 9.11 -3.28
C GLY A 97 -19.06 8.49 -3.92
N GLN A 98 -20.21 8.65 -3.28
CA GLN A 98 -21.51 8.15 -3.73
C GLN A 98 -21.49 6.65 -4.08
N THR A 99 -20.75 5.86 -3.27
CA THR A 99 -20.49 4.43 -3.53
C THR A 99 -20.61 3.62 -2.24
N ASP A 100 -21.18 2.43 -2.37
CA ASP A 100 -21.30 1.46 -1.29
C ASP A 100 -20.04 0.58 -1.18
N TYR A 101 -19.62 0.36 0.06
CA TYR A 101 -18.53 -0.53 0.43
C TYR A 101 -18.93 -1.44 1.58
N ALA A 102 -18.14 -2.47 1.85
CA ALA A 102 -18.33 -3.35 3.00
C ALA A 102 -17.05 -3.49 3.83
N ILE A 103 -17.20 -3.41 5.14
CA ILE A 103 -16.21 -3.86 6.11
C ILE A 103 -16.42 -5.34 6.29
N THR A 104 -15.45 -6.18 5.98
CA THR A 104 -15.51 -7.61 6.22
C THR A 104 -14.56 -7.99 7.36
N VAL A 105 -15.06 -8.75 8.33
CA VAL A 105 -14.33 -9.18 9.51
C VAL A 105 -14.36 -10.70 9.60
N ASN A 106 -13.22 -11.31 9.76
CA ASN A 106 -13.09 -12.75 9.89
C ASN A 106 -11.99 -13.15 10.89
N SER A 107 -12.05 -14.38 11.36
CA SER A 107 -11.01 -14.98 12.20
C SER A 107 -10.97 -16.50 11.92
N PRO A 108 -9.80 -17.13 12.03
CA PRO A 108 -9.68 -18.59 11.89
C PRO A 108 -10.34 -19.36 13.04
N VAL A 109 -10.87 -18.68 14.06
CA VAL A 109 -11.47 -19.29 15.25
C VAL A 109 -12.84 -18.72 15.59
N SER A 110 -13.63 -19.48 16.35
CA SER A 110 -15.01 -19.17 16.70
C SER A 110 -15.18 -18.35 17.99
N THR A 111 -14.09 -18.01 18.65
CA THR A 111 -14.10 -17.36 19.97
C THR A 111 -14.35 -15.86 19.92
N TYR A 112 -14.07 -15.22 18.78
CA TYR A 112 -14.37 -13.80 18.61
C TYR A 112 -15.86 -13.54 18.50
N LYS A 113 -16.34 -12.53 19.27
CA LYS A 113 -17.72 -12.05 19.23
C LYS A 113 -17.72 -10.52 19.08
N ALA A 114 -18.23 -10.05 17.95
CA ALA A 114 -18.39 -8.62 17.69
C ALA A 114 -19.73 -8.12 18.23
N TRP A 115 -19.75 -6.88 18.68
CA TRP A 115 -20.97 -6.19 19.08
C TRP A 115 -21.78 -5.77 17.86
N VAL A 116 -23.07 -6.07 17.88
CA VAL A 116 -24.07 -5.66 16.87
C VAL A 116 -25.23 -4.95 17.54
N ALA A 117 -25.95 -4.15 16.79
CA ALA A 117 -27.26 -3.62 17.15
C ALA A 117 -28.34 -4.45 16.48
N GLU A 118 -29.35 -4.87 17.21
CA GLU A 118 -30.51 -5.59 16.69
C GLU A 118 -31.80 -4.80 16.93
N ILE A 119 -32.62 -4.68 15.89
CA ILE A 119 -33.92 -4.00 15.99
C ILE A 119 -34.82 -4.75 16.97
N ASP A 120 -35.56 -4.00 17.78
CA ASP A 120 -36.50 -4.45 18.82
C ASP A 120 -35.85 -5.09 20.06
N GLU A 121 -34.51 -5.17 20.11
CA GLU A 121 -33.77 -5.60 21.29
C GLU A 121 -33.46 -4.43 22.24
N PHE A 122 -33.27 -4.75 23.53
CA PHE A 122 -32.92 -3.76 24.52
C PHE A 122 -31.49 -3.23 24.40
N VAL A 123 -31.31 -1.97 24.71
CA VAL A 123 -29.99 -1.38 24.89
C VAL A 123 -29.23 -2.10 25.99
N VAL A 124 -27.95 -2.43 25.77
CA VAL A 124 -27.11 -3.11 26.76
C VAL A 124 -27.10 -2.36 28.08
N GLY A 125 -27.37 -3.11 29.15
CA GLY A 125 -27.47 -2.56 30.50
C GLY A 125 -28.79 -1.89 30.85
N GLY A 126 -29.79 -1.91 29.96
CA GLY A 126 -31.11 -1.35 30.20
C GLY A 126 -32.24 -2.31 29.82
N THR A 127 -33.38 -2.17 30.50
CA THR A 127 -34.61 -2.92 30.23
C THR A 127 -35.75 -2.03 29.73
N GLU A 128 -35.53 -0.74 29.62
CA GLU A 128 -36.57 0.24 29.31
C GLU A 128 -36.52 0.75 27.86
N LYS A 129 -35.33 0.79 27.23
CA LYS A 129 -35.14 1.37 25.92
C LYS A 129 -34.76 0.31 24.89
N LYS A 130 -35.60 0.16 23.85
CA LYS A 130 -35.35 -0.70 22.71
C LYS A 130 -34.74 0.05 21.54
N ILE A 131 -34.01 -0.69 20.70
CA ILE A 131 -33.50 -0.21 19.42
C ILE A 131 -34.62 -0.21 18.40
N ASN A 132 -35.02 0.97 17.96
CA ASN A 132 -36.17 1.15 17.04
C ASN A 132 -35.78 1.56 15.61
N ARG A 133 -34.48 1.76 15.35
CA ARG A 133 -33.95 2.06 14.01
C ARG A 133 -32.47 1.68 13.93
N GLN A 134 -32.04 1.36 12.76
CA GLN A 134 -30.61 1.14 12.46
C GLN A 134 -29.86 2.48 12.41
N PRO A 135 -28.67 2.56 13.02
CA PRO A 135 -27.90 3.80 13.07
C PRO A 135 -27.16 4.09 11.76
N VAL A 136 -26.99 3.10 10.89
CA VAL A 136 -26.26 3.21 9.60
C VAL A 136 -27.18 2.74 8.48
N SER A 137 -27.17 3.45 7.34
CA SER A 137 -27.81 2.95 6.12
C SER A 137 -26.91 1.89 5.50
N GLY A 138 -27.30 0.64 5.65
CA GLY A 138 -26.54 -0.51 5.18
C GLY A 138 -27.18 -1.77 5.74
N SER A 139 -26.55 -2.91 5.51
CA SER A 139 -26.98 -4.18 6.05
C SER A 139 -25.78 -4.97 6.58
N LEU A 140 -26.02 -5.75 7.62
CA LEU A 140 -25.10 -6.79 8.04
C LEU A 140 -25.23 -8.00 7.10
N PHE A 141 -24.12 -8.58 6.74
CA PHE A 141 -24.04 -9.80 5.94
C PHE A 141 -23.32 -10.90 6.73
N LEU A 142 -23.80 -12.12 6.57
CA LEU A 142 -23.22 -13.32 7.15
C LEU A 142 -22.70 -14.23 6.04
N SER A 143 -21.53 -14.80 6.21
CA SER A 143 -20.95 -15.73 5.26
C SER A 143 -20.24 -16.88 5.96
N SER A 144 -20.52 -18.11 5.55
CA SER A 144 -19.84 -19.31 6.07
C SER A 144 -18.52 -19.61 5.36
N ASN A 145 -18.26 -18.98 4.22
CA ASN A 145 -17.10 -19.29 3.35
C ASN A 145 -16.34 -18.02 2.90
N ASN A 146 -16.68 -16.85 3.42
CA ASN A 146 -16.12 -15.55 3.05
C ASN A 146 -16.26 -15.18 1.55
N VAL A 147 -17.17 -15.86 0.85
CA VAL A 147 -17.45 -15.68 -0.58
C VAL A 147 -18.92 -15.34 -0.81
N ASN A 148 -19.81 -16.17 -0.26
CA ASN A 148 -21.26 -16.01 -0.39
C ASN A 148 -21.80 -15.29 0.85
N PHE A 149 -22.35 -14.12 0.67
CA PHE A 149 -22.86 -13.28 1.74
C PHE A 149 -24.39 -13.21 1.71
N THR A 150 -25.02 -13.46 2.84
CA THR A 150 -26.47 -13.36 3.03
C THR A 150 -26.77 -12.18 3.94
N SER A 151 -27.61 -11.24 3.47
CA SER A 151 -27.96 -10.04 4.24
C SER A 151 -28.87 -10.36 5.42
N SER A 152 -28.66 -9.65 6.52
CA SER A 152 -29.52 -9.61 7.70
C SER A 152 -29.93 -8.15 7.93
N GLN A 153 -31.21 -7.84 7.67
CA GLN A 153 -31.70 -6.46 7.68
C GLN A 153 -32.04 -5.91 9.07
N ASN A 154 -32.07 -6.78 10.08
CA ASN A 154 -32.37 -6.37 11.47
C ASN A 154 -31.12 -6.18 12.33
N LEU A 155 -29.92 -6.38 11.76
CA LEU A 155 -28.64 -6.33 12.46
C LEU A 155 -27.71 -5.31 11.84
N ASP A 156 -26.98 -4.57 12.66
CA ASP A 156 -25.89 -3.69 12.27
C ASP A 156 -24.66 -3.90 13.14
N LEU A 157 -23.48 -3.96 12.51
CA LEU A 157 -22.22 -4.02 13.21
C LEU A 157 -21.92 -2.71 13.94
N CYS A 158 -21.46 -2.79 15.19
CA CYS A 158 -20.95 -1.63 15.91
C CYS A 158 -19.55 -1.27 15.40
N PHE A 159 -19.42 -0.15 14.68
CA PHE A 159 -18.13 0.34 14.19
C PHE A 159 -18.00 1.86 14.23
N LYS A 160 -16.77 2.34 14.11
CA LYS A 160 -16.44 3.73 13.80
C LYS A 160 -15.45 3.77 12.65
N LEU A 161 -15.73 4.59 11.66
CA LEU A 161 -14.87 4.85 10.52
C LEU A 161 -14.23 6.22 10.69
N PHE A 162 -12.92 6.32 10.45
CA PHE A 162 -12.15 7.55 10.57
C PHE A 162 -11.54 7.92 9.23
N THR A 163 -11.79 9.14 8.82
CA THR A 163 -11.27 9.70 7.58
C THR A 163 -10.15 10.70 7.84
N ALA A 164 -9.24 10.86 6.87
CA ALA A 164 -8.25 11.92 6.90
C ALA A 164 -8.89 13.27 6.58
N SER A 165 -8.53 14.29 7.34
CA SER A 165 -8.82 15.67 7.01
C SER A 165 -7.54 16.33 6.52
N PHE A 166 -7.54 16.81 5.28
CA PHE A 166 -6.38 17.46 4.70
C PHE A 166 -6.48 18.98 4.86
N THR A 167 -5.44 19.59 5.43
CA THR A 167 -5.30 21.04 5.38
C THR A 167 -4.72 21.44 4.03
N LYS A 168 -5.42 22.35 3.32
CA LYS A 168 -4.92 22.91 2.08
C LYS A 168 -3.68 23.75 2.39
N SER A 169 -2.52 23.30 1.94
CA SER A 169 -1.27 24.06 2.02
C SER A 169 -0.51 23.87 0.71
N PRO A 170 -0.01 24.96 0.09
CA PRO A 170 0.89 24.80 -1.04
C PRO A 170 2.15 24.07 -0.57
N GLY A 171 2.53 23.02 -1.26
CA GLY A 171 3.68 22.20 -0.92
C GLY A 171 4.44 21.75 -2.16
N VAL A 172 5.72 21.42 -1.98
CA VAL A 172 6.54 20.78 -3.00
C VAL A 172 6.63 19.31 -2.67
N VAL A 173 6.11 18.46 -3.54
CA VAL A 173 6.30 17.00 -3.45
C VAL A 173 7.57 16.67 -4.23
N LYS A 174 8.60 16.21 -3.54
CA LYS A 174 9.81 15.67 -4.15
C LYS A 174 9.62 14.17 -4.34
N LEU A 175 9.31 13.77 -5.56
CA LEU A 175 9.29 12.35 -5.92
C LEU A 175 10.73 11.92 -6.24
N THR A 176 11.27 11.00 -5.46
CA THR A 176 12.53 10.32 -5.77
C THR A 176 12.19 8.92 -6.27
N ASN A 177 12.64 8.59 -7.47
CA ASN A 177 12.64 7.20 -7.89
C ASN A 177 13.62 6.46 -6.95
N PRO A 178 13.25 5.32 -6.34
CA PRO A 178 14.21 4.54 -5.56
C PRO A 178 15.39 4.23 -6.48
N ASP A 179 16.60 4.35 -5.96
CA ASP A 179 17.83 3.96 -6.65
C ASP A 179 17.59 2.59 -7.29
N LEU A 180 17.54 2.54 -8.61
CA LEU A 180 17.66 1.27 -9.30
C LEU A 180 19.02 0.73 -8.89
N GLY A 181 19.00 -0.21 -7.96
CA GLY A 181 20.18 -0.73 -7.27
C GLY A 181 21.33 -0.95 -8.24
N ARG A 182 22.54 -0.74 -7.78
CA ARG A 182 23.76 -0.93 -8.55
C ARG A 182 23.69 -2.22 -9.36
N ARG A 183 23.68 -2.09 -10.70
CA ARG A 183 23.80 -3.25 -11.58
C ARG A 183 25.26 -3.50 -11.83
N LYS A 184 25.74 -4.68 -11.45
CA LYS A 184 27.05 -5.17 -11.84
C LYS A 184 27.02 -5.53 -13.32
N LEU A 185 27.99 -5.04 -14.08
CA LEU A 185 28.13 -5.31 -15.51
C LEU A 185 28.93 -6.61 -15.74
N ILE A 186 29.05 -7.01 -17.00
CA ILE A 186 29.93 -8.10 -17.43
C ILE A 186 31.39 -7.75 -17.14
N ILE A 187 32.29 -8.73 -17.22
CA ILE A 187 33.73 -8.51 -17.10
C ILE A 187 34.17 -7.66 -18.31
N ASP A 188 35.02 -6.66 -18.03
CA ASP A 188 35.56 -5.72 -19.03
C ASP A 188 34.49 -5.05 -19.91
N PRO A 189 33.50 -4.37 -19.33
CA PRO A 189 32.37 -3.86 -20.08
C PRO A 189 32.67 -2.56 -20.86
N LEU A 190 33.82 -1.95 -20.65
CA LEU A 190 34.18 -0.65 -21.20
C LEU A 190 35.04 -0.79 -22.45
N THR A 191 34.82 0.06 -23.45
CA THR A 191 35.64 0.16 -24.66
C THR A 191 35.99 1.62 -24.89
N CYS A 192 37.26 1.90 -25.16
CA CYS A 192 37.75 3.22 -25.55
C CYS A 192 38.55 3.14 -26.87
N THR A 193 38.61 4.29 -27.55
CA THR A 193 39.40 4.49 -28.78
C THR A 193 40.49 5.50 -28.50
N ASN A 194 41.67 5.27 -29.02
CA ASN A 194 42.81 6.18 -28.90
C ASN A 194 42.44 7.62 -29.28
N GLY A 195 42.85 8.59 -28.47
CA GLY A 195 42.54 10.00 -28.62
C GLY A 195 41.14 10.42 -28.23
N SER A 196 40.23 9.48 -27.92
CA SER A 196 38.86 9.79 -27.59
C SER A 196 38.64 9.84 -26.06
N THR A 197 37.75 10.78 -25.63
CA THR A 197 37.19 10.82 -24.26
C THR A 197 35.93 10.00 -24.13
N THR A 198 35.39 9.46 -25.23
CA THR A 198 34.15 8.73 -25.29
C THR A 198 34.33 7.27 -24.90
N ILE A 199 33.61 6.81 -23.90
CA ILE A 199 33.64 5.40 -23.43
C ILE A 199 32.34 4.72 -23.81
N ARG A 200 32.44 3.62 -24.50
CA ARG A 200 31.33 2.72 -24.77
C ARG A 200 31.19 1.72 -23.63
N VAL A 201 29.97 1.54 -23.14
CA VAL A 201 29.63 0.57 -22.07
C VAL A 201 28.75 -0.53 -22.65
N SER A 202 29.17 -1.77 -22.54
CA SER A 202 28.35 -2.93 -22.85
C SER A 202 27.32 -3.17 -21.76
N HIS A 203 26.06 -2.87 -22.04
CA HIS A 203 24.93 -3.03 -21.12
C HIS A 203 23.63 -3.20 -21.91
N PRO A 204 23.38 -4.41 -22.48
CA PRO A 204 22.19 -4.68 -23.26
C PRO A 204 20.92 -4.41 -22.44
N ASN A 205 19.89 -3.89 -23.10
CA ASN A 205 18.59 -3.60 -22.48
C ASN A 205 18.68 -2.75 -21.20
N SER A 206 19.55 -1.75 -21.22
CA SER A 206 19.84 -0.92 -20.03
C SER A 206 18.62 -0.11 -19.55
N GLY A 207 17.66 0.20 -20.43
CA GLY A 207 16.53 1.07 -20.13
C GLY A 207 16.93 2.54 -19.91
N LEU A 208 18.19 2.89 -20.25
CA LEU A 208 18.74 4.24 -20.09
C LEU A 208 18.38 5.11 -21.31
N GLN A 209 18.45 6.42 -21.15
CA GLN A 209 18.17 7.43 -22.18
C GLN A 209 19.29 8.45 -22.29
N VAL A 210 19.45 9.02 -23.47
CA VAL A 210 20.41 10.12 -23.70
C VAL A 210 20.08 11.30 -22.80
N GLY A 211 21.11 11.90 -22.21
CA GLY A 211 21.00 13.02 -21.28
C GLY A 211 20.80 12.63 -19.82
N GLN A 212 20.53 11.36 -19.51
CA GLN A 212 20.45 10.89 -18.12
C GLN A 212 21.83 10.87 -17.47
N THR A 213 21.88 11.21 -16.17
CA THR A 213 23.08 11.07 -15.35
C THR A 213 23.08 9.68 -14.68
N ILE A 214 24.19 8.99 -14.80
CA ILE A 214 24.46 7.70 -14.17
C ILE A 214 25.68 7.81 -13.28
N LEU A 215 25.82 6.89 -12.34
CA LEU A 215 27.03 6.74 -11.52
C LEU A 215 27.75 5.45 -11.94
N ILE A 216 28.95 5.59 -12.48
CA ILE A 216 29.89 4.48 -12.79
C ILE A 216 30.81 4.30 -11.60
N GLN A 217 30.98 3.06 -11.14
CA GLN A 217 31.90 2.72 -10.06
C GLN A 217 32.58 1.37 -10.34
N GLY A 218 33.74 1.17 -9.72
CA GLY A 218 34.48 -0.10 -9.81
C GLY A 218 35.31 -0.27 -11.07
N ALA A 219 35.29 0.69 -12.00
CA ALA A 219 36.15 0.63 -13.18
C ALA A 219 37.62 0.83 -12.81
N THR A 220 38.50 -0.04 -13.32
CA THR A 220 39.98 0.06 -13.20
C THR A 220 40.55 0.84 -14.38
N THR A 221 41.79 1.32 -14.26
CA THR A 221 42.52 2.04 -15.30
C THR A 221 42.51 1.25 -16.62
N MET A 222 42.19 1.91 -17.72
CA MET A 222 42.03 1.30 -19.04
C MET A 222 42.44 2.29 -20.15
N GLY A 223 43.17 1.80 -21.14
CA GLY A 223 43.58 2.62 -22.31
C GLY A 223 44.30 3.94 -21.92
N GLY A 224 45.03 3.96 -20.82
CA GLY A 224 45.66 5.16 -20.26
C GLY A 224 44.75 6.12 -19.52
N ILE A 225 43.46 5.83 -19.46
CA ILE A 225 42.50 6.62 -18.66
C ILE A 225 42.52 6.13 -17.22
N SER A 226 42.74 7.04 -16.27
CA SER A 226 42.79 6.71 -14.85
C SER A 226 41.42 6.29 -14.29
N THR A 227 41.43 5.52 -13.19
CA THR A 227 40.23 5.11 -12.44
C THR A 227 39.34 6.30 -12.08
N ALA A 228 39.91 7.43 -11.65
CA ALA A 228 39.16 8.62 -11.31
C ALA A 228 38.42 9.26 -12.51
N ASN A 229 39.01 9.16 -13.71
CA ASN A 229 38.45 9.68 -14.95
C ASN A 229 37.38 8.76 -15.56
N LEU A 230 37.41 7.46 -15.26
CA LEU A 230 36.39 6.50 -15.71
C LEU A 230 35.18 6.49 -14.79
N ASN A 231 35.37 6.57 -13.48
CA ASN A 231 34.31 6.48 -12.49
C ASN A 231 33.66 7.84 -12.16
N GLY A 232 32.54 7.79 -11.42
CA GLY A 232 31.80 8.97 -10.98
C GLY A 232 30.50 9.21 -11.76
N ALA A 233 29.87 10.35 -11.47
CA ALA A 233 28.67 10.76 -12.18
C ALA A 233 28.99 11.13 -13.64
N ARG A 234 28.26 10.54 -14.59
CA ARG A 234 28.47 10.70 -16.04
C ARG A 234 27.15 10.90 -16.75
N ASN A 235 27.15 11.78 -17.76
CA ASN A 235 25.99 11.98 -18.62
C ASN A 235 26.07 11.05 -19.84
N ILE A 236 24.95 10.41 -20.15
CA ILE A 236 24.81 9.54 -21.30
C ILE A 236 24.68 10.38 -22.55
N VAL A 237 25.55 10.13 -23.53
CA VAL A 237 25.55 10.85 -24.81
C VAL A 237 24.94 10.03 -25.96
N LYS A 238 24.94 8.70 -25.87
CA LYS A 238 24.33 7.81 -26.86
C LYS A 238 23.84 6.54 -26.16
N VAL A 239 22.72 6.00 -26.64
CA VAL A 239 22.16 4.70 -26.21
C VAL A 239 21.78 3.90 -27.45
N ASP A 240 22.04 2.60 -27.43
CA ASP A 240 21.53 1.61 -28.35
C ASP A 240 21.18 0.29 -27.63
N TRP A 241 20.71 -0.71 -28.37
CA TRP A 241 20.26 -1.97 -27.77
C TRP A 241 21.38 -2.78 -27.10
N THR A 242 22.66 -2.54 -27.46
CA THR A 242 23.80 -3.23 -26.85
C THR A 242 24.43 -2.49 -25.68
N GLY A 243 24.04 -1.22 -25.41
CA GLY A 243 24.54 -0.46 -24.29
C GLY A 243 24.46 1.05 -24.48
N PHE A 244 25.39 1.78 -23.89
CA PHE A 244 25.39 3.24 -23.91
C PHE A 244 26.82 3.81 -23.97
N THR A 245 26.92 5.11 -24.20
CA THR A 245 28.19 5.85 -24.27
C THR A 245 28.16 7.06 -23.35
N TYR A 246 29.26 7.32 -22.65
CA TYR A 246 29.47 8.52 -21.83
C TYR A 246 30.83 9.16 -22.11
N VAL A 247 31.04 10.37 -21.59
CA VAL A 247 32.31 11.10 -21.70
C VAL A 247 33.10 10.95 -20.41
N ALA A 248 34.30 10.39 -20.49
CA ALA A 248 35.25 10.25 -19.39
C ALA A 248 35.97 11.59 -19.08
N GLY A 249 36.62 11.68 -17.94
CA GLY A 249 37.38 12.87 -17.52
C GLY A 249 38.72 13.04 -18.23
N GLY A 250 39.13 12.11 -19.14
CA GLY A 250 40.36 12.17 -19.88
C GLY A 250 40.30 11.35 -21.16
N ALA A 251 41.17 11.67 -22.14
CA ALA A 251 41.25 10.93 -23.39
C ALA A 251 42.07 9.64 -23.25
N ALA A 252 41.70 8.62 -24.01
CA ALA A 252 42.45 7.38 -24.09
C ALA A 252 43.77 7.59 -24.87
N SER A 253 44.84 6.97 -24.41
CA SER A 253 46.14 6.93 -25.12
C SER A 253 46.35 5.70 -25.96
N SER A 254 45.39 4.76 -25.95
CA SER A 254 45.35 3.56 -26.79
C SER A 254 43.95 3.01 -26.89
N ASP A 255 43.66 2.23 -27.93
CA ASP A 255 42.45 1.42 -27.99
C ASP A 255 42.51 0.35 -26.91
N ALA A 256 41.41 0.16 -26.19
CA ALA A 256 41.31 -0.86 -25.17
C ALA A 256 39.87 -1.29 -24.91
N ILE A 257 39.71 -2.56 -24.50
CA ILE A 257 38.53 -3.12 -23.86
C ILE A 257 38.97 -3.49 -22.45
N GLY A 258 38.19 -3.10 -21.42
CA GLY A 258 38.58 -3.30 -20.04
C GLY A 258 37.56 -2.75 -19.05
N GLY A 259 38.07 -2.32 -17.92
CA GLY A 259 37.30 -1.80 -16.79
C GLY A 259 37.26 -2.76 -15.61
N GLY A 260 37.58 -4.05 -15.84
CA GLY A 260 37.64 -5.07 -14.78
C GLY A 260 36.29 -5.73 -14.48
N SER A 261 36.28 -6.54 -13.42
CA SER A 261 35.14 -7.38 -13.03
C SER A 261 34.12 -6.67 -12.13
N ASP A 262 34.43 -5.50 -11.61
CA ASP A 262 33.64 -4.87 -10.54
C ASP A 262 32.94 -3.59 -10.98
N VAL A 263 32.84 -3.38 -12.31
CA VAL A 263 32.13 -2.23 -12.85
C VAL A 263 30.65 -2.33 -12.53
N THR A 264 30.14 -1.28 -11.91
CA THR A 264 28.71 -1.15 -11.58
C THR A 264 28.14 0.15 -12.16
N VAL A 265 26.90 0.11 -12.54
CA VAL A 265 26.11 1.28 -13.01
C VAL A 265 24.89 1.41 -12.11
N SER A 266 24.67 2.63 -11.61
CA SER A 266 23.42 3.03 -10.98
C SER A 266 22.93 4.34 -11.59
N ARG A 267 21.62 4.55 -11.59
CA ARG A 267 21.04 5.83 -11.97
C ARG A 267 20.27 6.39 -10.78
N ASN A 268 20.50 7.67 -10.51
CA ASN A 268 19.70 8.45 -9.57
C ASN A 268 18.95 9.50 -10.39
N ILE A 269 17.62 9.43 -10.41
CA ILE A 269 16.78 10.41 -11.07
C ILE A 269 15.92 11.08 -10.00
N PRO A 270 16.33 12.24 -9.46
CA PRO A 270 15.43 13.05 -8.66
C PRO A 270 14.39 13.69 -9.58
N TYR A 271 13.12 13.33 -9.43
CA TYR A 271 12.01 14.11 -9.97
C TYR A 271 11.49 15.04 -8.89
N SER A 272 11.50 16.33 -9.12
CA SER A 272 10.71 17.29 -8.36
C SER A 272 9.52 17.71 -9.22
N VAL A 273 8.30 17.38 -8.78
CA VAL A 273 7.07 17.87 -9.40
C VAL A 273 6.47 18.89 -8.46
N MET A 274 6.24 20.10 -8.96
CA MET A 274 5.50 21.13 -8.24
C MET A 274 4.01 20.93 -8.58
N PHE A 275 3.20 20.63 -7.58
CA PHE A 275 1.75 20.65 -7.71
C PHE A 275 1.24 22.04 -7.26
N PRO A 276 0.89 22.93 -8.19
CA PRO A 276 0.23 24.17 -7.84
C PRO A 276 -1.23 23.85 -7.52
N ASN A 277 -1.60 23.84 -6.27
CA ASN A 277 -2.96 23.63 -5.77
C ASN A 277 -3.45 22.16 -5.85
N LEU A 278 -3.17 21.39 -4.83
CA LEU A 278 -4.06 20.30 -4.42
C LEU A 278 -5.28 20.98 -3.75
N ALA A 279 -6.30 21.26 -4.55
CA ALA A 279 -7.57 21.81 -4.08
C ALA A 279 -8.47 20.67 -3.62
#